data_e915982527d192d70dddba2822d603fe
#
_entry.id   e915982527d192d70dddba2822d603fe
#
_cell.length_a   1.000
_cell.length_b   1.000
_cell.length_c   1.000
_cell.angle_alpha   90.00
_cell.angle_beta   90.00
_cell.angle_gamma   90.00
#
_symmetry.space_group_name_H-M   'P 1'
#
loop_
_entity.id
_entity.type
_entity.pdbx_description
1 polymer ?
#
loop_
_entity_poly.entity_id
_entity_poly.type
_entity_poly.pdbx_seq_one_letter_code
_entity_poly.pdbx_strand_id
1 'polypeptide(L)'
;MGFLSEIFKRNKEIEWMWDLEFLEDKTTKVYLKKMALNTCVKHIARTIAKSDFRLKSGESSVRDGLYYKLNVRPNTDMSSSSFWEKVIYKLIYDNECLIVLSDTDDFLIADSYVRKEFALYPDVFEGVTVKDYRYNRNFSMDDVIFLEYGNERLAAFTDGMFEDYGELFGRMIRAQMRNFQIRGAVNFKMAGIADDEKQKKLQTYIDKLYAAFNNNEIAIVPQLEGFNYEEFGTSSVNSSQNFDEIKKLRKEMIDYVASILGIPSALLHGDMADLSNNMKAYMEYCIDPLTKKLEDELNAKLFTSNEFLAGEHIKIIHKKDIIENAEAVDKLVASGSFNRNEVRELL
;
A
#
# COMPACT_ATOMS: atom_id res chain seq x y z
N MET A 1 -1.48 26.11 18.34
CA MET A 1 -1.72 24.74 17.82
C MET A 1 -2.90 24.00 18.52
N GLY A 2 -3.88 24.68 19.11
CA GLY A 2 -4.92 24.02 19.91
C GLY A 2 -6.27 23.83 19.20
N PHE A 3 -6.75 24.84 18.51
CA PHE A 3 -8.16 24.88 18.06
C PHE A 3 -8.44 24.08 16.79
N LEU A 4 -7.60 24.18 15.80
CA LEU A 4 -7.72 23.37 14.58
C LEU A 4 -7.51 21.87 14.89
N SER A 5 -6.61 21.54 15.86
CA SER A 5 -6.38 20.15 16.24
C SER A 5 -7.59 19.47 16.90
N GLU A 6 -8.47 20.20 17.60
CA GLU A 6 -9.65 19.61 18.24
C GLU A 6 -10.83 19.42 17.29
N ILE A 7 -11.04 20.36 16.35
CA ILE A 7 -12.08 20.20 15.31
C ILE A 7 -11.78 18.99 14.42
N PHE A 8 -10.52 18.78 14.12
CA PHE A 8 -10.08 17.70 13.23
C PHE A 8 -10.07 16.33 13.91
N LYS A 9 -9.77 16.24 15.21
CA LYS A 9 -9.85 14.97 15.97
C LYS A 9 -11.25 14.35 16.06
N ARG A 10 -12.30 15.11 15.82
CA ARG A 10 -13.70 14.63 15.82
C ARG A 10 -14.14 13.99 14.52
N ASN A 11 -13.42 14.20 13.42
CA ASN A 11 -13.84 13.71 12.11
C ASN A 11 -12.78 12.75 11.53
N LYS A 12 -13.03 11.43 11.59
CA LYS A 12 -12.13 10.40 11.06
C LYS A 12 -11.77 10.58 9.58
N GLU A 13 -12.61 11.29 8.82
CA GLU A 13 -12.34 11.63 7.42
C GLU A 13 -11.24 12.70 7.27
N ILE A 14 -10.93 13.43 8.34
CA ILE A 14 -9.95 14.51 8.36
C ILE A 14 -8.64 14.06 9.02
N GLU A 15 -8.65 12.95 9.77
CA GLU A 15 -7.46 12.42 10.46
C GLU A 15 -6.30 12.16 9.49
N TRP A 16 -6.58 11.73 8.27
CA TRP A 16 -5.58 11.58 7.22
C TRP A 16 -5.06 12.91 6.64
N MET A 17 -5.80 14.01 6.77
CA MET A 17 -5.33 15.36 6.37
C MET A 17 -4.29 15.93 7.34
N TRP A 18 -4.34 15.52 8.62
CA TRP A 18 -3.35 15.91 9.63
C TRP A 18 -1.98 15.28 9.40
N ASP A 19 -1.97 14.05 8.94
CA ASP A 19 -0.74 13.40 8.49
C ASP A 19 -0.13 14.14 7.30
N LEU A 20 -0.91 14.96 6.59
CA LEU A 20 -0.50 15.78 5.45
C LEU A 20 -0.04 17.19 5.82
N GLU A 21 -0.53 17.76 6.93
CA GLU A 21 -0.07 19.10 7.41
C GLU A 21 1.40 19.07 7.89
N PHE A 22 1.87 17.89 8.31
CA PHE A 22 3.28 17.64 8.64
C PHE A 22 4.18 17.54 7.39
N LEU A 23 3.60 17.59 6.19
CA LEU A 23 4.23 17.24 4.92
C LEU A 23 4.36 18.44 3.95
N GLU A 24 4.62 19.63 4.46
CA GLU A 24 5.05 20.73 3.61
C GLU A 24 6.41 20.40 2.97
N ASP A 25 6.43 20.26 1.68
CA ASP A 25 7.57 19.96 0.82
C ASP A 25 7.73 18.47 0.41
N LYS A 26 8.78 18.08 -0.21
CA LYS A 26 9.13 16.79 -0.84
C LYS A 26 8.50 15.52 -0.20
N THR A 27 8.11 15.61 1.06
CA THR A 27 7.50 14.53 1.86
C THR A 27 6.08 14.16 1.40
N THR A 28 5.28 15.11 0.91
CA THR A 28 3.89 14.84 0.45
C THR A 28 3.88 13.91 -0.77
N LYS A 29 4.81 14.13 -1.70
CA LYS A 29 4.97 13.32 -2.91
C LYS A 29 5.32 11.86 -2.56
N VAL A 30 6.26 11.70 -1.61
CA VAL A 30 6.69 10.38 -1.11
C VAL A 30 5.56 9.66 -0.37
N TYR A 31 4.74 10.38 0.40
CA TYR A 31 3.63 9.80 1.14
C TYR A 31 2.53 9.27 0.23
N LEU A 32 2.09 10.04 -0.76
CA LEU A 32 1.06 9.60 -1.71
C LEU A 32 1.51 8.41 -2.54
N LYS A 33 2.77 8.42 -2.98
CA LYS A 33 3.41 7.28 -3.64
C LYS A 33 3.35 6.04 -2.77
N LYS A 34 3.84 6.14 -1.53
CA LYS A 34 3.82 5.03 -0.58
C LYS A 34 2.41 4.55 -0.28
N MET A 35 1.44 5.45 -0.14
CA MET A 35 0.06 5.09 0.15
C MET A 35 -0.57 4.28 -1.00
N ALA A 36 -0.50 4.76 -2.24
CA ALA A 36 -1.07 4.08 -3.40
C ALA A 36 -0.39 2.72 -3.64
N LEU A 37 0.95 2.69 -3.63
CA LEU A 37 1.73 1.46 -3.76
C LEU A 37 1.42 0.49 -2.62
N ASN A 38 1.47 0.94 -1.36
CA ASN A 38 1.20 0.08 -0.22
C ASN A 38 -0.20 -0.54 -0.28
N THR A 39 -1.21 0.22 -0.71
CA THR A 39 -2.58 -0.29 -0.82
C THR A 39 -2.65 -1.43 -1.83
N CYS A 40 -2.11 -1.22 -3.04
CA CYS A 40 -2.16 -2.20 -4.11
C CYS A 40 -1.22 -3.39 -3.85
N VAL A 41 0.03 -3.12 -3.47
CA VAL A 41 1.04 -4.17 -3.24
C VAL A 41 0.66 -5.06 -2.06
N LYS A 42 0.16 -4.48 -0.96
CA LYS A 42 -0.35 -5.28 0.18
C LYS A 42 -1.57 -6.11 -0.18
N HIS A 43 -2.42 -5.62 -1.08
CA HIS A 43 -3.57 -6.41 -1.53
C HIS A 43 -3.10 -7.69 -2.24
N ILE A 44 -2.14 -7.60 -3.17
CA ILE A 44 -1.53 -8.75 -3.84
C ILE A 44 -0.81 -9.66 -2.83
N ALA A 45 0.05 -9.08 -2.00
CA ALA A 45 0.86 -9.81 -1.04
C ALA A 45 0.01 -10.65 -0.07
N ARG A 46 -1.07 -10.08 0.45
CA ARG A 46 -2.03 -10.79 1.31
C ARG A 46 -2.79 -11.88 0.58
N THR A 47 -3.07 -11.70 -0.69
CA THR A 47 -3.76 -12.73 -1.49
C THR A 47 -2.86 -13.94 -1.66
N ILE A 48 -1.60 -13.76 -2.04
CA ILE A 48 -0.63 -14.85 -2.19
C ILE A 48 -0.26 -15.47 -0.83
N ALA A 49 -0.11 -14.68 0.22
CA ALA A 49 0.21 -15.18 1.56
C ALA A 49 -0.87 -16.07 2.19
N LYS A 50 -2.08 -16.10 1.63
CA LYS A 50 -3.17 -17.01 2.05
C LYS A 50 -3.14 -18.34 1.31
N SER A 51 -2.29 -18.49 0.31
CA SER A 51 -2.20 -19.69 -0.51
C SER A 51 -1.57 -20.86 0.28
N ASP A 52 -1.86 -22.07 -0.16
CA ASP A 52 -1.30 -23.32 0.38
C ASP A 52 -0.19 -23.83 -0.54
N PHE A 53 1.01 -23.98 -0.02
CA PHE A 53 2.17 -24.49 -0.74
C PHE A 53 2.18 -26.01 -0.60
N ARG A 54 1.54 -26.71 -1.52
CA ARG A 54 1.43 -28.18 -1.49
C ARG A 54 2.67 -28.82 -2.08
N LEU A 55 3.30 -29.71 -1.30
CA LEU A 55 4.31 -30.62 -1.81
C LEU A 55 3.62 -31.81 -2.44
N LYS A 56 3.96 -32.09 -3.68
CA LYS A 56 3.49 -33.26 -4.44
C LYS A 56 4.63 -34.23 -4.63
N SER A 57 4.30 -35.54 -4.54
CA SER A 57 5.15 -36.64 -4.98
C SER A 57 4.29 -37.52 -5.87
N GLY A 58 4.41 -37.32 -7.18
CA GLY A 58 3.46 -37.84 -8.16
C GLY A 58 2.07 -37.25 -7.94
N GLU A 59 1.06 -38.11 -7.74
CA GLU A 59 -0.33 -37.68 -7.48
C GLU A 59 -0.61 -37.37 -6.01
N SER A 60 0.28 -37.80 -5.10
CA SER A 60 0.07 -37.70 -3.65
C SER A 60 0.59 -36.37 -3.09
N SER A 61 -0.11 -35.80 -2.09
CA SER A 61 0.36 -34.68 -1.32
C SER A 61 1.19 -35.14 -0.12
N VAL A 62 2.39 -34.56 0.05
CA VAL A 62 3.32 -34.88 1.13
C VAL A 62 3.33 -33.76 2.15
N ARG A 63 3.41 -34.13 3.44
CA ARG A 63 3.56 -33.17 4.55
C ARG A 63 4.80 -33.54 5.36
N ASP A 64 5.89 -32.92 5.06
CA ASP A 64 7.18 -33.07 5.69
C ASP A 64 7.71 -31.78 6.33
N GLY A 65 9.00 -31.74 6.64
CA GLY A 65 9.67 -30.57 7.18
C GLY A 65 9.63 -29.35 6.25
N LEU A 66 9.72 -29.58 4.94
CA LEU A 66 9.65 -28.50 3.95
C LEU A 66 8.23 -27.93 3.86
N TYR A 67 7.20 -28.80 3.88
CA TYR A 67 5.81 -28.33 3.96
C TYR A 67 5.57 -27.46 5.19
N TYR A 68 6.11 -27.85 6.35
CA TYR A 68 5.99 -27.07 7.57
C TYR A 68 6.67 -25.70 7.43
N LYS A 69 7.87 -25.65 6.84
CA LYS A 69 8.58 -24.38 6.60
C LYS A 69 7.82 -23.47 5.63
N LEU A 70 7.29 -23.98 4.56
CA LEU A 70 6.56 -23.17 3.57
C LEU A 70 5.22 -22.66 4.11
N ASN A 71 4.47 -23.46 4.88
CA ASN A 71 3.09 -23.14 5.25
C ASN A 71 2.90 -22.67 6.69
N VAL A 72 3.85 -22.94 7.60
CA VAL A 72 3.69 -22.62 9.02
C VAL A 72 4.78 -21.69 9.52
N ARG A 73 6.05 -22.08 9.37
CA ARG A 73 7.17 -21.37 9.99
C ARG A 73 8.42 -21.39 9.09
N PRO A 74 8.57 -20.43 8.19
CA PRO A 74 9.74 -20.33 7.32
C PRO A 74 11.05 -20.09 8.08
N ASN A 75 10.96 -19.37 9.20
CA ASN A 75 12.08 -19.11 10.12
C ASN A 75 11.57 -18.93 11.55
N THR A 76 12.50 -18.79 12.50
CA THR A 76 12.18 -18.65 13.93
C THR A 76 11.34 -17.41 14.27
N ASP A 77 11.42 -16.34 13.47
CA ASP A 77 10.83 -15.04 13.80
C ASP A 77 9.48 -14.79 13.15
N MET A 78 9.19 -15.45 12.02
CA MET A 78 8.04 -15.12 11.18
C MET A 78 7.12 -16.33 10.95
N SER A 79 5.81 -16.08 10.97
CA SER A 79 4.83 -17.00 10.42
C SER A 79 4.89 -17.04 8.89
N SER A 80 4.43 -18.11 8.28
CA SER A 80 4.36 -18.22 6.82
C SER A 80 3.64 -17.06 6.16
N SER A 81 2.47 -16.68 6.67
CA SER A 81 1.70 -15.55 6.13
C SER A 81 2.48 -14.23 6.16
N SER A 82 3.16 -13.94 7.27
CA SER A 82 3.96 -12.72 7.40
C SER A 82 5.21 -12.76 6.52
N PHE A 83 5.80 -13.94 6.35
CA PHE A 83 6.98 -14.13 5.52
C PHE A 83 6.64 -13.91 4.04
N TRP A 84 5.64 -14.61 3.53
CA TRP A 84 5.25 -14.48 2.13
C TRP A 84 4.65 -13.09 1.80
N GLU A 85 3.91 -12.48 2.75
CA GLU A 85 3.49 -11.08 2.60
C GLU A 85 4.70 -10.16 2.41
N LYS A 86 5.78 -10.34 3.20
CA LYS A 86 7.01 -9.54 3.08
C LYS A 86 7.77 -9.84 1.78
N VAL A 87 7.86 -11.12 1.37
CA VAL A 87 8.52 -11.54 0.12
C VAL A 87 7.83 -10.88 -1.08
N ILE A 88 6.52 -11.05 -1.21
CA ILE A 88 5.76 -10.49 -2.33
C ILE A 88 5.75 -8.96 -2.31
N TYR A 89 5.64 -8.37 -1.11
CA TYR A 89 5.75 -6.92 -0.99
C TYR A 89 7.09 -6.41 -1.54
N LYS A 90 8.20 -7.04 -1.11
CA LYS A 90 9.55 -6.67 -1.55
C LYS A 90 9.73 -6.92 -3.06
N LEU A 91 9.28 -8.07 -3.55
CA LEU A 91 9.33 -8.42 -4.96
C LEU A 91 8.66 -7.36 -5.85
N ILE A 92 7.49 -6.88 -5.47
CA ILE A 92 6.76 -5.88 -6.28
C ILE A 92 7.33 -4.48 -6.07
N TYR A 93 7.67 -4.12 -4.82
CA TYR A 93 8.12 -2.76 -4.48
C TYR A 93 9.55 -2.47 -4.94
N ASP A 94 10.48 -3.42 -4.67
CA ASP A 94 11.90 -3.30 -5.01
C ASP A 94 12.20 -3.92 -6.39
N ASN A 95 11.19 -4.52 -7.07
CA ASN A 95 11.26 -5.24 -8.33
C ASN A 95 12.03 -6.57 -8.26
N GLU A 96 12.61 -6.90 -7.12
CA GLU A 96 13.36 -8.14 -6.87
C GLU A 96 13.30 -8.54 -5.38
N CYS A 97 13.51 -9.82 -5.10
CA CYS A 97 13.59 -10.33 -3.74
C CYS A 97 14.57 -11.50 -3.65
N LEU A 98 15.55 -11.38 -2.78
CA LEU A 98 16.52 -12.43 -2.49
C LEU A 98 16.18 -13.11 -1.16
N ILE A 99 16.07 -14.43 -1.19
CA ILE A 99 15.90 -15.28 0.00
C ILE A 99 17.13 -16.18 0.10
N VAL A 100 17.79 -16.14 1.24
CA VAL A 100 18.94 -17.00 1.55
C VAL A 100 18.53 -18.02 2.58
N LEU A 101 19.15 -19.21 2.51
CA LEU A 101 19.01 -20.25 3.51
C LEU A 101 20.08 -20.07 4.59
N SER A 102 19.66 -20.13 5.85
CA SER A 102 20.59 -20.18 6.98
C SER A 102 21.21 -21.57 7.09
N ASP A 103 22.23 -21.69 7.98
CA ASP A 103 22.84 -23.01 8.26
C ASP A 103 21.87 -23.98 8.96
N THR A 104 20.70 -23.51 9.41
CA THR A 104 19.58 -24.29 9.98
C THR A 104 18.43 -24.47 8.99
N ASP A 105 18.67 -24.21 7.70
CA ASP A 105 17.69 -24.23 6.60
C ASP A 105 16.50 -23.31 6.79
N ASP A 106 16.64 -22.23 7.56
CA ASP A 106 15.61 -21.21 7.67
C ASP A 106 15.65 -20.25 6.48
N PHE A 107 14.46 -19.89 5.97
CA PHE A 107 14.34 -18.91 4.90
C PHE A 107 14.50 -17.50 5.46
N LEU A 108 15.49 -16.77 4.99
CA LEU A 108 15.80 -15.41 5.42
C LEU A 108 15.71 -14.45 4.23
N ILE A 109 14.92 -13.40 4.38
CA ILE A 109 14.77 -12.36 3.36
C ILE A 109 15.93 -11.38 3.49
N ALA A 110 16.75 -11.24 2.44
CA ALA A 110 17.82 -10.26 2.41
C ALA A 110 17.27 -8.84 2.32
N ASP A 111 17.82 -7.94 3.14
CA ASP A 111 17.45 -6.53 3.10
C ASP A 111 18.26 -5.74 2.07
N SER A 112 19.56 -6.10 1.89
CA SER A 112 20.42 -5.52 0.87
C SER A 112 21.47 -6.52 0.38
N TYR A 113 21.90 -6.35 -0.85
CA TYR A 113 22.96 -7.14 -1.51
C TYR A 113 23.45 -6.42 -2.77
N VAL A 114 24.54 -6.91 -3.33
CA VAL A 114 25.03 -6.48 -4.65
C VAL A 114 25.09 -7.71 -5.53
N ARG A 115 24.32 -7.71 -6.63
CA ARG A 115 24.35 -8.78 -7.65
C ARG A 115 25.49 -8.48 -8.63
N LYS A 116 26.33 -9.48 -8.86
CA LYS A 116 27.31 -9.51 -9.93
C LYS A 116 26.86 -10.50 -10.99
N GLU A 117 26.55 -9.97 -12.15
CA GLU A 117 26.07 -10.76 -13.28
C GLU A 117 27.23 -11.27 -14.11
N PHE A 118 27.18 -12.52 -14.54
CA PHE A 118 28.15 -13.18 -15.36
C PHE A 118 27.49 -13.84 -16.57
N ALA A 119 28.05 -13.67 -17.75
CA ALA A 119 27.50 -14.24 -18.98
C ALA A 119 27.62 -15.78 -19.07
N LEU A 120 28.63 -16.37 -18.43
CA LEU A 120 28.96 -17.80 -18.58
C LEU A 120 28.94 -18.59 -17.26
N TYR A 121 28.75 -17.93 -16.15
CA TYR A 121 28.74 -18.51 -14.82
C TYR A 121 27.50 -18.03 -14.07
N PRO A 122 27.04 -18.77 -13.04
CA PRO A 122 25.98 -18.29 -12.16
C PRO A 122 26.32 -16.92 -11.56
N ASP A 123 25.33 -16.07 -11.43
CA ASP A 123 25.48 -14.79 -10.76
C ASP A 123 25.84 -14.97 -9.29
N VAL A 124 26.50 -13.96 -8.74
CA VAL A 124 26.99 -13.98 -7.36
C VAL A 124 26.44 -12.79 -6.60
N PHE A 125 25.91 -13.05 -5.40
CA PHE A 125 25.39 -12.04 -4.48
C PHE A 125 26.42 -11.77 -3.38
N GLU A 126 26.91 -10.53 -3.32
CA GLU A 126 27.91 -10.07 -2.36
C GLU A 126 27.29 -9.14 -1.32
N GLY A 127 27.89 -9.12 -0.12
CA GLY A 127 27.50 -8.22 0.94
C GLY A 127 26.06 -8.37 1.41
N VAL A 128 25.53 -9.59 1.31
CA VAL A 128 24.15 -9.89 1.72
C VAL A 128 23.94 -9.54 3.19
N THR A 129 22.92 -8.75 3.47
CA THR A 129 22.56 -8.30 4.80
C THR A 129 21.15 -8.75 5.13
N VAL A 130 20.96 -9.36 6.31
CA VAL A 130 19.65 -9.73 6.86
C VAL A 130 19.51 -9.05 8.22
N LYS A 131 18.58 -8.13 8.36
CA LYS A 131 18.47 -7.23 9.52
C LYS A 131 19.82 -6.50 9.74
N ASP A 132 20.41 -6.65 10.92
CA ASP A 132 21.69 -6.03 11.28
C ASP A 132 22.91 -6.95 10.99
N TYR A 133 22.68 -8.17 10.49
CA TYR A 133 23.74 -9.12 10.23
C TYR A 133 24.15 -9.09 8.76
N ARG A 134 25.44 -8.83 8.53
CA ARG A 134 26.05 -8.91 7.20
C ARG A 134 26.85 -10.21 7.07
N TYR A 135 26.52 -11.00 6.04
CA TYR A 135 27.26 -12.21 5.73
C TYR A 135 28.65 -11.90 5.20
N ASN A 136 29.66 -12.64 5.69
CA ASN A 136 31.05 -12.53 5.20
C ASN A 136 31.28 -13.40 3.94
N ARG A 137 30.36 -14.32 3.64
CA ARG A 137 30.40 -15.16 2.43
C ARG A 137 29.57 -14.55 1.30
N ASN A 138 29.97 -14.85 0.08
CA ASN A 138 29.15 -14.59 -1.09
C ASN A 138 28.23 -15.79 -1.34
N PHE A 139 27.09 -15.54 -1.98
CA PHE A 139 26.12 -16.56 -2.35
C PHE A 139 26.08 -16.69 -3.86
N SER A 140 26.13 -17.93 -4.38
CA SER A 140 25.87 -18.19 -5.79
C SER A 140 24.36 -18.15 -6.08
N MET A 141 23.97 -17.84 -7.30
CA MET A 141 22.59 -17.95 -7.75
C MET A 141 22.01 -19.35 -7.49
N ASP A 142 22.84 -20.41 -7.53
CA ASP A 142 22.39 -21.78 -7.27
C ASP A 142 22.01 -22.04 -5.81
N ASP A 143 22.57 -21.24 -4.87
CA ASP A 143 22.40 -21.42 -3.42
C ASP A 143 21.28 -20.58 -2.81
N VAL A 144 20.59 -19.78 -3.62
CA VAL A 144 19.60 -18.81 -3.16
C VAL A 144 18.30 -18.90 -3.97
N ILE A 145 17.21 -18.41 -3.41
CA ILE A 145 15.96 -18.19 -4.12
C ILE A 145 15.94 -16.70 -4.53
N PHE A 146 16.05 -16.45 -5.82
CA PHE A 146 16.05 -15.10 -6.36
C PHE A 146 14.83 -14.88 -7.25
N LEU A 147 13.97 -13.97 -6.82
CA LEU A 147 12.74 -13.63 -7.52
C LEU A 147 12.89 -12.27 -8.17
N GLU A 148 12.52 -12.16 -9.44
CA GLU A 148 12.50 -10.93 -10.21
C GLU A 148 11.10 -10.65 -10.76
N TYR A 149 10.58 -9.46 -10.46
CA TYR A 149 9.24 -9.06 -10.92
C TYR A 149 9.27 -8.64 -12.40
N GLY A 150 10.27 -7.85 -12.79
CA GLY A 150 10.48 -7.43 -14.16
C GLY A 150 9.41 -6.46 -14.67
N ASN A 151 8.90 -5.56 -13.82
CA ASN A 151 7.91 -4.57 -14.21
C ASN A 151 8.53 -3.18 -14.38
N GLU A 152 9.06 -2.91 -15.57
CA GLU A 152 9.67 -1.62 -15.93
C GLU A 152 8.67 -0.44 -15.86
N ARG A 153 7.39 -0.70 -16.12
CA ARG A 153 6.34 0.34 -16.06
C ARG A 153 6.14 0.82 -14.63
N LEU A 154 6.18 -0.08 -13.67
CA LEU A 154 6.07 0.27 -12.25
C LEU A 154 7.27 1.10 -11.81
N ALA A 155 8.50 0.72 -12.19
CA ALA A 155 9.72 1.45 -11.90
C ALA A 155 9.68 2.86 -12.51
N ALA A 156 9.37 2.98 -13.81
CA ALA A 156 9.23 4.28 -14.49
C ALA A 156 8.14 5.17 -13.88
N PHE A 157 7.01 4.57 -13.50
CA PHE A 157 5.92 5.27 -12.82
C PHE A 157 6.34 5.80 -11.45
N THR A 158 7.12 5.02 -10.70
CA THR A 158 7.58 5.47 -9.38
C THR A 158 8.53 6.67 -9.45
N ASP A 159 9.16 6.93 -10.57
CA ASP A 159 10.17 7.97 -10.72
C ASP A 159 9.63 9.30 -11.30
N GLY A 160 8.58 9.29 -12.12
CA GLY A 160 8.12 10.49 -12.85
C GLY A 160 6.72 10.97 -12.48
N MET A 161 5.71 10.13 -12.66
CA MET A 161 4.31 10.58 -12.58
C MET A 161 3.83 11.01 -11.20
N PHE A 162 4.41 10.45 -10.12
CA PHE A 162 4.07 10.90 -8.76
C PHE A 162 4.52 12.34 -8.49
N GLU A 163 5.44 12.87 -9.27
CA GLU A 163 5.90 14.24 -9.09
C GLU A 163 4.81 15.25 -9.41
N ASP A 164 4.15 15.06 -10.55
CA ASP A 164 3.06 15.95 -11.02
C ASP A 164 1.80 15.83 -10.15
N TYR A 165 1.40 14.60 -9.83
CA TYR A 165 0.24 14.36 -8.93
C TYR A 165 0.48 14.88 -7.52
N GLY A 166 1.68 14.73 -6.97
CA GLY A 166 2.03 15.25 -5.65
C GLY A 166 1.97 16.77 -5.59
N GLU A 167 2.41 17.46 -6.64
CA GLU A 167 2.32 18.92 -6.72
C GLU A 167 0.86 19.40 -6.83
N LEU A 168 0.06 18.77 -7.70
CA LEU A 168 -1.35 19.05 -7.86
C LEU A 168 -2.11 18.85 -6.53
N PHE A 169 -1.90 17.74 -5.87
CA PHE A 169 -2.51 17.43 -4.58
C PHE A 169 -2.12 18.43 -3.50
N GLY A 170 -0.85 18.80 -3.41
CA GLY A 170 -0.37 19.83 -2.50
C GLY A 170 -1.00 21.20 -2.77
N ARG A 171 -1.20 21.58 -4.04
CA ARG A 171 -1.91 22.82 -4.42
C ARG A 171 -3.38 22.78 -4.00
N MET A 172 -4.06 21.64 -4.17
CA MET A 172 -5.46 21.47 -3.79
C MET A 172 -5.64 21.53 -2.27
N ILE A 173 -4.78 20.90 -1.49
CA ILE A 173 -4.79 21.00 -0.02
C ILE A 173 -4.55 22.42 0.43
N ARG A 174 -3.53 23.11 -0.10
CA ARG A 174 -3.29 24.53 0.25
C ARG A 174 -4.46 25.43 -0.12
N ALA A 175 -5.14 25.18 -1.24
CA ALA A 175 -6.35 25.89 -1.60
C ALA A 175 -7.47 25.64 -0.60
N GLN A 176 -7.64 24.40 -0.16
CA GLN A 176 -8.63 24.02 0.83
C GLN A 176 -8.33 24.64 2.21
N MET A 177 -7.09 24.57 2.67
CA MET A 177 -6.69 25.22 3.93
C MET A 177 -6.95 26.74 3.90
N ARG A 178 -6.71 27.40 2.75
CA ARG A 178 -7.06 28.81 2.59
C ARG A 178 -8.57 29.07 2.67
N ASN A 179 -9.39 28.13 2.23
CA ASN A 179 -10.85 28.28 2.29
C ASN A 179 -11.39 28.17 3.73
N PHE A 180 -10.66 27.51 4.63
CA PHE A 180 -10.98 27.44 6.06
C PHE A 180 -10.43 28.62 6.88
N GLN A 181 -9.63 29.51 6.28
CA GLN A 181 -9.16 30.68 6.97
C GLN A 181 -10.32 31.68 7.15
N ILE A 182 -10.53 32.11 8.38
CA ILE A 182 -11.43 33.23 8.68
C ILE A 182 -10.78 34.49 8.10
N ARG A 183 -11.45 35.10 7.14
CA ARG A 183 -11.00 36.35 6.53
C ARG A 183 -11.96 37.44 6.90
N GLY A 184 -11.48 38.43 7.59
CA GLY A 184 -12.27 39.60 7.95
C GLY A 184 -11.51 40.89 7.68
N ALA A 185 -12.21 41.92 7.37
CA ALA A 185 -11.67 43.27 7.36
C ALA A 185 -12.17 44.05 8.58
N VAL A 186 -11.25 44.74 9.24
CA VAL A 186 -11.57 45.65 10.33
C VAL A 186 -11.47 47.04 9.80
N ASN A 187 -12.61 47.67 9.65
CA ASN A 187 -12.69 49.11 9.28
C ASN A 187 -12.83 49.94 10.56
N PHE A 188 -12.00 50.94 10.73
CA PHE A 188 -12.12 51.86 11.86
C PHE A 188 -12.17 53.32 11.40
N LYS A 189 -13.08 54.05 12.00
CA LYS A 189 -13.23 55.50 11.78
C LYS A 189 -12.94 56.20 13.12
N MET A 190 -11.76 56.76 13.26
CA MET A 190 -11.39 57.59 14.40
C MET A 190 -10.83 58.90 13.90
N ALA A 191 -11.60 59.96 14.05
CA ALA A 191 -11.17 61.33 13.78
C ALA A 191 -10.54 61.92 15.04
N GLY A 192 -9.36 62.56 14.94
CA GLY A 192 -8.81 63.40 16.02
C GLY A 192 -7.89 62.68 17.04
N ILE A 193 -7.52 61.43 16.84
CA ILE A 193 -6.58 60.72 17.74
C ILE A 193 -5.20 60.63 17.07
N ALA A 194 -4.11 60.73 17.87
CA ALA A 194 -2.74 60.57 17.39
C ALA A 194 -2.50 59.16 16.79
N ASP A 195 -1.66 59.07 15.76
CA ASP A 195 -1.47 57.83 15.01
C ASP A 195 -0.96 56.66 15.85
N ASP A 196 -0.12 56.94 16.86
CA ASP A 196 0.39 55.90 17.78
C ASP A 196 -0.69 55.29 18.69
N GLU A 197 -1.65 56.11 19.14
CA GLU A 197 -2.79 55.66 19.93
C GLU A 197 -3.78 54.83 19.10
N LYS A 198 -3.98 55.24 17.84
CA LYS A 198 -4.80 54.46 16.90
C LYS A 198 -4.24 53.09 16.65
N GLN A 199 -2.92 52.97 16.42
CA GLN A 199 -2.26 51.68 16.21
C GLN A 199 -2.40 50.78 17.44
N LYS A 200 -2.17 51.31 18.65
CA LYS A 200 -2.33 50.52 19.88
C LYS A 200 -3.74 49.98 20.09
N LYS A 201 -4.76 50.85 19.85
CA LYS A 201 -6.17 50.43 19.97
C LYS A 201 -6.55 49.38 18.91
N LEU A 202 -6.08 49.57 17.68
CA LEU A 202 -6.29 48.59 16.61
C LEU A 202 -5.63 47.25 16.93
N GLN A 203 -4.38 47.25 17.39
CA GLN A 203 -3.67 46.03 17.79
C GLN A 203 -4.40 45.30 18.92
N THR A 204 -4.81 46.04 19.96
CA THR A 204 -5.57 45.47 21.07
C THR A 204 -6.88 44.84 20.63
N TYR A 205 -7.57 45.42 19.64
CA TYR A 205 -8.80 44.88 19.08
C TYR A 205 -8.55 43.65 18.25
N ILE A 206 -7.53 43.63 17.41
CA ILE A 206 -7.11 42.47 16.63
C ILE A 206 -6.72 41.28 17.55
N ASP A 207 -5.96 41.56 18.63
CA ASP A 207 -5.56 40.53 19.60
C ASP A 207 -6.77 39.93 20.32
N LYS A 208 -7.80 40.76 20.65
CA LYS A 208 -9.07 40.29 21.22
C LYS A 208 -9.87 39.45 20.23
N LEU A 209 -9.93 39.86 18.96
CA LEU A 209 -10.56 39.07 17.90
C LEU A 209 -9.87 37.72 17.74
N TYR A 210 -8.54 37.73 17.64
CA TYR A 210 -7.76 36.50 17.52
C TYR A 210 -7.97 35.58 18.72
N ALA A 211 -7.98 36.08 19.92
CA ALA A 211 -8.25 35.31 21.14
C ALA A 211 -9.68 34.74 21.16
N ALA A 212 -10.68 35.51 20.71
CA ALA A 212 -12.06 35.05 20.63
C ALA A 212 -12.24 33.92 19.62
N PHE A 213 -11.59 34.01 18.46
CA PHE A 213 -11.64 32.97 17.42
C PHE A 213 -10.78 31.72 17.76
N ASN A 214 -9.70 31.89 18.52
CA ASN A 214 -8.79 30.78 18.83
C ASN A 214 -9.22 29.97 20.05
N ASN A 215 -9.99 30.56 20.97
CA ASN A 215 -10.32 29.92 22.26
C ASN A 215 -11.78 29.43 22.37
N ASN A 216 -12.65 29.77 21.43
CA ASN A 216 -14.09 29.45 21.52
C ASN A 216 -14.64 28.85 20.23
N GLU A 217 -15.46 27.83 20.35
CA GLU A 217 -16.21 27.22 19.22
C GLU A 217 -17.22 28.22 18.60
N ILE A 218 -17.68 29.17 19.37
CA ILE A 218 -18.56 30.26 18.95
C ILE A 218 -17.88 31.57 19.36
N ALA A 219 -17.38 32.33 18.38
CA ALA A 219 -16.80 33.63 18.63
C ALA A 219 -17.86 34.72 18.56
N ILE A 220 -18.09 35.40 19.70
CA ILE A 220 -18.88 36.62 19.74
C ILE A 220 -17.89 37.80 19.62
N VAL A 221 -17.96 38.50 18.48
CA VAL A 221 -17.14 39.70 18.23
C VAL A 221 -17.80 40.90 18.89
N PRO A 222 -17.17 41.53 19.90
CA PRO A 222 -17.74 42.73 20.48
C PRO A 222 -17.69 43.87 19.46
N GLN A 223 -18.82 44.50 19.18
CA GLN A 223 -18.87 45.74 18.41
C GLN A 223 -18.44 46.87 19.32
N LEU A 224 -17.29 47.48 19.03
CA LEU A 224 -16.82 48.70 19.69
C LEU A 224 -17.14 49.90 18.80
N GLU A 225 -17.54 51.01 19.43
CA GLU A 225 -17.85 52.24 18.72
C GLU A 225 -16.65 52.69 17.87
N GLY A 226 -16.83 52.84 16.56
CA GLY A 226 -15.77 53.16 15.60
C GLY A 226 -15.02 51.98 14.96
N PHE A 227 -15.31 50.74 15.33
CA PHE A 227 -14.75 49.54 14.71
C PHE A 227 -15.88 48.74 14.05
N ASN A 228 -15.73 48.47 12.78
CA ASN A 228 -16.61 47.57 12.04
C ASN A 228 -15.84 46.35 11.56
N TYR A 229 -16.27 45.15 11.94
CA TYR A 229 -15.73 43.88 11.47
C TYR A 229 -16.68 43.29 10.43
N GLU A 230 -16.17 43.07 9.27
CA GLU A 230 -16.87 42.36 8.19
C GLU A 230 -16.14 41.07 7.88
N GLU A 231 -16.85 39.96 8.02
CA GLU A 231 -16.32 38.64 7.65
C GLU A 231 -16.63 38.37 6.19
N PHE A 232 -15.57 38.09 5.43
CA PHE A 232 -15.70 37.59 4.06
C PHE A 232 -15.90 36.10 4.10
N GLY A 233 -17.14 35.66 4.29
CA GLY A 233 -17.49 34.23 4.23
C GLY A 233 -17.29 33.72 2.83
N THR A 234 -16.42 32.74 2.67
CA THR A 234 -16.38 31.92 1.46
C THR A 234 -17.65 31.07 1.46
N SER A 235 -18.51 31.24 0.46
CA SER A 235 -19.74 30.47 0.34
C SER A 235 -19.46 28.99 0.54
N SER A 236 -20.19 28.33 1.46
CA SER A 236 -20.08 26.94 1.84
C SER A 236 -20.21 25.92 0.67
N VAL A 237 -20.64 26.40 -0.48
CA VAL A 237 -20.80 25.59 -1.70
C VAL A 237 -19.45 25.16 -2.31
N ASN A 238 -18.38 25.96 -2.15
CA ASN A 238 -17.07 25.61 -2.74
C ASN A 238 -16.23 24.67 -1.86
N SER A 239 -16.53 24.53 -0.57
CA SER A 239 -15.74 23.69 0.33
C SER A 239 -16.01 22.19 0.12
N SER A 240 -17.27 21.80 -0.09
CA SER A 240 -17.63 20.39 -0.36
C SER A 240 -17.11 19.90 -1.72
N GLN A 241 -17.17 20.73 -2.75
CA GLN A 241 -16.65 20.37 -4.08
C GLN A 241 -15.14 20.10 -4.06
N ASN A 242 -14.36 20.93 -3.34
CA ASN A 242 -12.92 20.74 -3.24
C ASN A 242 -12.53 19.46 -2.48
N PHE A 243 -13.29 19.04 -1.48
CA PHE A 243 -13.06 17.73 -0.80
C PHE A 243 -13.33 16.56 -1.71
N ASP A 244 -14.39 16.63 -2.50
CA ASP A 244 -14.72 15.57 -3.45
C ASP A 244 -13.68 15.47 -4.56
N GLU A 245 -13.10 16.59 -5.00
CA GLU A 245 -11.98 16.61 -5.94
C GLU A 245 -10.71 15.95 -5.37
N ILE A 246 -10.38 16.22 -4.10
CA ILE A 246 -9.24 15.58 -3.41
C ILE A 246 -9.46 14.08 -3.28
N LYS A 247 -10.66 13.65 -2.87
CA LYS A 247 -11.04 12.22 -2.79
C LYS A 247 -10.94 11.55 -4.16
N LYS A 248 -11.41 12.23 -5.20
CA LYS A 248 -11.36 11.74 -6.58
C LYS A 248 -9.92 11.56 -7.07
N LEU A 249 -9.07 12.55 -6.85
CA LEU A 249 -7.66 12.48 -7.23
C LEU A 249 -6.94 11.32 -6.54
N ARG A 250 -7.17 11.11 -5.22
CA ARG A 250 -6.63 9.99 -4.49
C ARG A 250 -7.10 8.65 -5.07
N LYS A 251 -8.39 8.55 -5.40
CA LYS A 251 -8.97 7.36 -6.03
C LYS A 251 -8.30 7.08 -7.37
N GLU A 252 -8.18 8.10 -8.22
CA GLU A 252 -7.53 8.00 -9.54
C GLU A 252 -6.07 7.54 -9.43
N MET A 253 -5.32 7.99 -8.42
CA MET A 253 -3.95 7.52 -8.18
C MET A 253 -3.89 6.04 -7.83
N ILE A 254 -4.78 5.58 -6.95
CA ILE A 254 -4.86 4.16 -6.58
C ILE A 254 -5.27 3.33 -7.79
N ASP A 255 -6.26 3.78 -8.57
CA ASP A 255 -6.75 3.11 -9.77
C ASP A 255 -5.65 3.00 -10.83
N TYR A 256 -4.81 4.02 -10.95
CA TYR A 256 -3.71 3.98 -11.89
C TYR A 256 -2.64 2.95 -11.49
N VAL A 257 -2.25 2.92 -10.22
CA VAL A 257 -1.31 1.90 -9.69
C VAL A 257 -1.94 0.51 -9.83
N ALA A 258 -3.22 0.37 -9.51
CA ALA A 258 -3.98 -0.87 -9.67
C ALA A 258 -3.94 -1.37 -11.12
N SER A 259 -4.16 -0.49 -12.08
CA SER A 259 -4.10 -0.81 -13.51
C SER A 259 -2.72 -1.31 -13.95
N ILE A 260 -1.63 -0.70 -13.46
CA ILE A 260 -0.27 -1.14 -13.76
C ILE A 260 0.01 -2.54 -13.20
N LEU A 261 -0.56 -2.84 -12.03
CA LEU A 261 -0.41 -4.12 -11.35
C LEU A 261 -1.43 -5.19 -11.79
N GLY A 262 -2.38 -4.83 -12.67
CA GLY A 262 -3.43 -5.74 -13.12
C GLY A 262 -4.53 -5.99 -12.09
N ILE A 263 -4.71 -5.09 -11.13
CA ILE A 263 -5.77 -5.20 -10.10
C ILE A 263 -7.02 -4.48 -10.61
N PRO A 264 -8.19 -5.13 -10.70
CA PRO A 264 -9.45 -4.44 -10.95
C PRO A 264 -9.75 -3.42 -9.84
N SER A 265 -9.96 -2.17 -10.20
CA SER A 265 -10.15 -1.07 -9.23
C SER A 265 -11.36 -1.27 -8.31
N ALA A 266 -12.40 -1.96 -8.79
CA ALA A 266 -13.57 -2.33 -8.00
C ALA A 266 -13.23 -3.10 -6.72
N LEU A 267 -12.21 -3.95 -6.74
CA LEU A 267 -11.77 -4.73 -5.57
C LEU A 267 -11.12 -3.85 -4.49
N LEU A 268 -10.50 -2.73 -4.87
CA LEU A 268 -9.84 -1.81 -3.93
C LEU A 268 -10.81 -0.82 -3.29
N HIS A 269 -11.92 -0.51 -3.98
CA HIS A 269 -12.90 0.46 -3.52
C HIS A 269 -14.12 -0.17 -2.83
N GLY A 270 -14.17 -1.51 -2.78
CA GLY A 270 -15.30 -2.23 -2.18
C GLY A 270 -16.56 -2.16 -3.03
N ASP A 271 -16.43 -1.96 -4.33
CA ASP A 271 -17.55 -1.95 -5.27
C ASP A 271 -18.03 -3.38 -5.47
N MET A 272 -19.26 -3.67 -5.04
CA MET A 272 -19.83 -5.02 -5.07
C MET A 272 -20.40 -5.40 -6.45
N ALA A 273 -20.43 -4.45 -7.39
CA ALA A 273 -20.87 -4.72 -8.74
C ALA A 273 -19.88 -5.69 -9.42
N ASP A 274 -20.38 -6.84 -9.83
CA ASP A 274 -19.63 -7.86 -10.58
C ASP A 274 -18.38 -8.40 -9.85
N LEU A 275 -18.47 -8.56 -8.52
CA LEU A 275 -17.37 -9.00 -7.66
C LEU A 275 -16.75 -10.33 -8.14
N SER A 276 -17.56 -11.28 -8.58
CA SER A 276 -17.08 -12.60 -9.02
C SER A 276 -16.20 -12.49 -10.28
N ASN A 277 -16.60 -11.75 -11.30
CA ASN A 277 -15.80 -11.57 -12.52
C ASN A 277 -14.54 -10.73 -12.25
N ASN A 278 -14.64 -9.70 -11.42
CA ASN A 278 -13.47 -8.92 -11.00
C ASN A 278 -12.46 -9.76 -10.23
N MET A 279 -12.93 -10.64 -9.33
CA MET A 279 -12.04 -11.55 -8.60
C MET A 279 -11.41 -12.57 -9.54
N LYS A 280 -12.16 -13.13 -10.49
CA LYS A 280 -11.62 -14.06 -11.49
C LYS A 280 -10.55 -13.39 -12.36
N ALA A 281 -10.80 -12.19 -12.87
CA ALA A 281 -9.84 -11.42 -13.65
C ALA A 281 -8.58 -11.09 -12.82
N TYR A 282 -8.76 -10.73 -11.55
CA TYR A 282 -7.65 -10.48 -10.62
C TYR A 282 -6.77 -11.71 -10.41
N MET A 283 -7.38 -12.88 -10.21
CA MET A 283 -6.62 -14.13 -10.06
C MET A 283 -5.88 -14.46 -11.34
N GLU A 284 -6.54 -14.45 -12.49
CA GLU A 284 -5.99 -14.87 -13.78
C GLU A 284 -4.88 -13.94 -14.29
N TYR A 285 -5.06 -12.61 -14.18
CA TYR A 285 -4.14 -11.65 -14.78
C TYR A 285 -3.10 -11.08 -13.83
N CYS A 286 -3.34 -11.11 -12.52
CA CYS A 286 -2.43 -10.56 -11.52
C CYS A 286 -1.76 -11.64 -10.66
N ILE A 287 -2.54 -12.54 -10.06
CA ILE A 287 -2.04 -13.46 -9.04
C ILE A 287 -1.38 -14.69 -9.66
N ASP A 288 -2.01 -15.36 -10.63
CA ASP A 288 -1.49 -16.58 -11.23
C ASP A 288 -0.10 -16.41 -11.88
N PRO A 289 0.19 -15.29 -12.62
CA PRO A 289 1.53 -15.07 -13.16
C PRO A 289 2.61 -14.92 -12.08
N LEU A 290 2.30 -14.22 -10.97
CA LEU A 290 3.22 -14.08 -9.85
C LEU A 290 3.43 -15.41 -9.11
N THR A 291 2.34 -16.15 -8.90
CA THR A 291 2.37 -17.48 -8.30
C THR A 291 3.21 -18.43 -9.14
N LYS A 292 3.07 -18.39 -10.46
CA LYS A 292 3.86 -19.21 -11.37
C LYS A 292 5.36 -18.91 -11.28
N LYS A 293 5.76 -17.63 -11.25
CA LYS A 293 7.17 -17.25 -11.03
C LYS A 293 7.71 -17.81 -9.71
N LEU A 294 6.90 -17.74 -8.65
CA LEU A 294 7.28 -18.26 -7.33
C LEU A 294 7.40 -19.79 -7.34
N GLU A 295 6.44 -20.50 -7.97
CA GLU A 295 6.50 -21.96 -8.15
C GLU A 295 7.76 -22.38 -8.91
N ASP A 296 8.06 -21.73 -10.02
CA ASP A 296 9.18 -22.08 -10.87
C ASP A 296 10.51 -21.94 -10.13
N GLU A 297 10.70 -20.85 -9.42
CA GLU A 297 11.93 -20.61 -8.67
C GLU A 297 12.05 -21.54 -7.46
N LEU A 298 10.98 -21.75 -6.70
CA LEU A 298 10.98 -22.70 -5.58
C LEU A 298 11.27 -24.12 -6.04
N ASN A 299 10.67 -24.56 -7.15
CA ASN A 299 10.91 -25.88 -7.71
C ASN A 299 12.35 -26.05 -8.22
N ALA A 300 12.91 -25.03 -8.85
CA ALA A 300 14.28 -25.05 -9.34
C ALA A 300 15.34 -25.10 -8.22
N LYS A 301 15.03 -24.55 -7.04
CA LYS A 301 15.98 -24.42 -5.93
C LYS A 301 15.83 -25.45 -4.82
N LEU A 302 14.63 -25.97 -4.62
CA LEU A 302 14.34 -26.89 -3.51
C LEU A 302 14.32 -28.36 -3.94
N PHE A 303 14.30 -28.63 -5.24
CA PHE A 303 14.36 -30.00 -5.80
C PHE A 303 15.48 -30.11 -6.82
N THR A 304 16.07 -31.29 -6.87
CA THR A 304 16.97 -31.66 -7.96
C THR A 304 16.16 -31.93 -9.23
N SER A 305 16.81 -31.87 -10.40
CA SER A 305 16.15 -32.22 -11.68
C SER A 305 15.57 -33.64 -11.67
N ASN A 306 16.24 -34.57 -10.99
CA ASN A 306 15.78 -35.96 -10.92
C ASN A 306 14.54 -36.12 -10.04
N GLU A 307 14.48 -35.43 -8.91
CA GLU A 307 13.32 -35.42 -8.01
C GLU A 307 12.11 -34.79 -8.71
N PHE A 308 12.33 -33.65 -9.38
CA PHE A 308 11.27 -32.98 -10.14
C PHE A 308 10.72 -33.88 -11.27
N LEU A 309 11.59 -34.55 -12.01
CA LEU A 309 11.19 -35.48 -13.06
C LEU A 309 10.52 -36.78 -12.50
N ALA A 310 10.83 -37.14 -11.26
CA ALA A 310 10.14 -38.22 -10.54
C ALA A 310 8.75 -37.80 -10.02
N GLY A 311 8.38 -36.51 -10.18
CA GLY A 311 7.08 -35.96 -9.80
C GLY A 311 7.06 -35.20 -8.48
N GLU A 312 8.23 -34.97 -7.87
CA GLU A 312 8.33 -34.15 -6.65
C GLU A 312 8.34 -32.66 -7.02
N HIS A 313 7.34 -31.92 -6.56
CA HIS A 313 7.25 -30.51 -6.86
C HIS A 313 6.36 -29.78 -5.86
N ILE A 314 6.53 -28.45 -5.80
CA ILE A 314 5.64 -27.55 -5.09
C ILE A 314 4.58 -27.05 -6.06
N LYS A 315 3.32 -27.09 -5.61
CA LYS A 315 2.18 -26.46 -6.26
C LYS A 315 1.54 -25.47 -5.30
N ILE A 316 1.40 -24.22 -5.71
CA ILE A 316 0.77 -23.18 -4.90
C ILE A 316 -0.71 -23.12 -5.26
N ILE A 317 -1.57 -23.36 -4.28
CA ILE A 317 -3.02 -23.42 -4.49
C ILE A 317 -3.67 -22.30 -3.72
N HIS A 318 -4.45 -21.48 -4.43
CA HIS A 318 -5.27 -20.46 -3.82
C HIS A 318 -6.54 -21.10 -3.26
N LYS A 319 -6.86 -20.81 -1.99
CA LYS A 319 -8.10 -21.30 -1.39
C LYS A 319 -9.28 -20.68 -2.13
N LYS A 320 -9.91 -21.46 -2.98
CA LYS A 320 -11.21 -21.14 -3.58
C LYS A 320 -12.29 -21.39 -2.55
N ASP A 321 -13.30 -20.54 -2.54
CA ASP A 321 -14.45 -20.76 -1.68
C ASP A 321 -15.15 -22.05 -2.16
N ILE A 322 -15.18 -23.08 -1.30
CA ILE A 322 -15.75 -24.41 -1.62
C ILE A 322 -17.20 -24.27 -2.05
N ILE A 323 -17.90 -23.27 -1.54
CA ILE A 323 -19.31 -23.00 -1.83
C ILE A 323 -19.50 -22.49 -3.27
N GLU A 324 -18.61 -21.62 -3.79
CA GLU A 324 -18.67 -21.13 -5.16
C GLU A 324 -18.37 -22.24 -6.20
N ASN A 325 -17.58 -23.23 -5.81
CA ASN A 325 -17.23 -24.35 -6.67
C ASN A 325 -18.12 -25.57 -6.49
N ALA A 326 -19.06 -25.59 -5.56
CA ALA A 326 -19.92 -26.75 -5.28
C ALA A 326 -20.70 -27.24 -6.51
N GLU A 327 -21.25 -26.32 -7.31
CA GLU A 327 -21.95 -26.69 -8.55
C GLU A 327 -20.99 -27.24 -9.62
N ALA A 328 -19.76 -26.70 -9.73
CA ALA A 328 -18.78 -27.20 -10.66
C ALA A 328 -18.25 -28.57 -10.23
N VAL A 329 -18.07 -28.79 -8.94
CA VAL A 329 -17.69 -30.06 -8.34
C VAL A 329 -18.78 -31.12 -8.57
N ASP A 330 -20.05 -30.77 -8.32
CA ASP A 330 -21.15 -31.70 -8.57
C ASP A 330 -21.27 -32.07 -10.04
N LYS A 331 -21.06 -31.14 -10.96
CA LYS A 331 -21.04 -31.41 -12.42
C LYS A 331 -19.86 -32.31 -12.81
N LEU A 332 -18.67 -32.12 -12.25
CA LEU A 332 -17.50 -32.95 -12.53
C LEU A 332 -17.67 -34.38 -11.99
N VAL A 333 -18.22 -34.52 -10.79
CA VAL A 333 -18.54 -35.85 -10.21
C VAL A 333 -19.68 -36.52 -10.95
N ALA A 334 -20.75 -35.77 -11.31
CA ALA A 334 -21.89 -36.29 -12.03
C ALA A 334 -21.54 -36.71 -13.48
N SER A 335 -20.57 -36.09 -14.11
CA SER A 335 -20.08 -36.47 -15.45
C SER A 335 -19.24 -37.79 -15.42
N GLY A 336 -18.90 -38.29 -14.25
CA GLY A 336 -18.06 -39.47 -14.10
C GLY A 336 -16.59 -39.27 -14.50
N SER A 337 -16.20 -38.03 -14.80
CA SER A 337 -14.85 -37.66 -15.22
C SER A 337 -13.86 -37.60 -14.04
N PHE A 338 -14.38 -37.41 -12.83
CA PHE A 338 -13.61 -37.33 -11.60
C PHE A 338 -14.28 -38.10 -10.45
N ASN A 339 -13.46 -38.76 -9.66
CA ASN A 339 -13.91 -39.45 -8.46
C ASN A 339 -14.01 -38.39 -7.31
N ARG A 340 -14.88 -38.63 -6.32
CA ARG A 340 -15.05 -37.71 -5.15
C ARG A 340 -13.73 -37.45 -4.39
N ASN A 341 -12.81 -38.39 -4.38
CA ASN A 341 -11.52 -38.22 -3.72
C ASN A 341 -10.57 -37.33 -4.54
N GLU A 342 -10.55 -37.44 -5.87
CA GLU A 342 -9.77 -36.62 -6.78
C GLU A 342 -10.20 -35.15 -6.72
N VAL A 343 -11.51 -34.92 -6.65
CA VAL A 343 -12.05 -33.55 -6.48
C VAL A 343 -11.70 -32.96 -5.10
N ARG A 344 -11.63 -33.79 -4.05
CA ARG A 344 -11.14 -33.35 -2.72
C ARG A 344 -9.68 -32.92 -2.71
N GLU A 345 -8.87 -33.48 -3.57
CA GLU A 345 -7.45 -33.10 -3.73
C GLU A 345 -7.23 -31.87 -4.60
N LEU A 346 -8.22 -31.55 -5.44
CA LEU A 346 -8.24 -30.33 -6.28
C LEU A 346 -8.78 -29.10 -5.54
N LEU A 347 -9.55 -29.29 -4.47
CA LEU A 347 -10.08 -28.25 -3.58
C LEU A 347 -9.15 -28.06 -2.36
#